data_9d5e836c051c1492b703175c38923259
#
_entry.id   9d5e836c051c1492b703175c38923259
#
_cell.length_a   1.000
_cell.length_b   1.000
_cell.length_c   1.000
_cell.angle_alpha   90.00
_cell.angle_beta   90.00
_cell.angle_gamma   90.00
#
_symmetry.space_group_name_H-M   'P 1'
#
loop_
_entity.id
_entity.type
_entity.pdbx_description
1 polymer ?
#
loop_
_entity_poly.entity_id
_entity_poly.type
_entity_poly.pdbx_seq_one_letter_code
_entity_poly.pdbx_strand_id
1 'polypeptide(L)'
;MNFQDTQLIGVLARADATVSQLSGLLSGLVERFALHDAPLYLVGGSVRDALLGRLGNDLDFTTPARPEVVYSILEDWAETVWDTGIDFGTVSAAYKGQQIEITTFRSDSYDGDSRNPEVVYGDTLEGDLVRRDFKVNAMAIELRPDGTREFHDPMGGLDDLADRVLDTPDAPEISFHDDPLRMLRAARFAAQLEFDVAGRVRDAMTDMAAEIQRITVERVQVELNKLICGTAPWKGIDLLVETGIADYIFPEIPALRMAPDEHAQHKDVYAHSLTVLRQAMDQEEDGPDLILRWAALLHDIGKPDTRDTTDGKVSFHHHEVVGAKLTRKRLRKLKFPKATTEDIGQLVYLHMRFHGFGDGQWTDSAVRRYVTDAGDLLPRLHKLVRADCTTRNERKARRLQRTYDQLEERIVEIAAKEDLARVRPDLDGNEIMEILDLKPGPEVGQAWSYLKELRLEEGPLEREVAIAKLREWWNSR
;
A
#
# COMPACT_ATOMS: atom_id res chain seq x y z
N MET A 1 -29.94 -4.30 32.71
CA MET A 1 -29.11 -4.50 31.53
C MET A 1 -28.74 -3.13 31.02
N ASN A 2 -27.47 -2.75 31.09
CA ASN A 2 -27.01 -1.41 30.70
C ASN A 2 -26.95 -1.35 29.17
N PHE A 3 -26.98 -0.17 28.55
CA PHE A 3 -26.92 -0.02 27.07
C PHE A 3 -25.63 -0.65 26.47
N GLN A 4 -24.53 -0.60 27.21
CA GLN A 4 -23.28 -1.28 26.90
C GLN A 4 -23.42 -2.80 26.87
N ASP A 5 -24.10 -3.43 27.85
CA ASP A 5 -24.34 -4.89 27.89
C ASP A 5 -25.11 -5.38 26.65
N THR A 6 -26.08 -4.57 26.17
CA THR A 6 -26.87 -4.92 24.98
C THR A 6 -26.03 -4.87 23.67
N GLN A 7 -25.13 -3.90 23.55
CA GLN A 7 -24.22 -3.82 22.43
C GLN A 7 -23.22 -4.99 22.42
N LEU A 8 -22.67 -5.33 23.57
CA LEU A 8 -21.72 -6.44 23.74
C LEU A 8 -22.34 -7.79 23.32
N ILE A 9 -23.57 -8.06 23.76
CA ILE A 9 -24.34 -9.26 23.39
C ILE A 9 -24.54 -9.31 21.87
N GLY A 10 -24.85 -8.17 21.23
CA GLY A 10 -25.03 -8.08 19.79
C GLY A 10 -23.75 -8.37 18.99
N VAL A 11 -22.58 -7.95 19.51
CA VAL A 11 -21.26 -8.20 18.87
C VAL A 11 -20.90 -9.68 18.99
N LEU A 12 -21.06 -10.30 20.15
CA LEU A 12 -20.80 -11.74 20.36
C LEU A 12 -21.74 -12.61 19.52
N ALA A 13 -23.03 -12.28 19.44
CA ALA A 13 -23.98 -12.99 18.59
C ALA A 13 -23.60 -12.90 17.10
N ARG A 14 -23.05 -11.77 16.66
CA ARG A 14 -22.53 -11.60 15.30
C ARG A 14 -21.34 -12.49 15.04
N ALA A 15 -20.39 -12.55 15.97
CA ALA A 15 -19.23 -13.43 15.87
C ALA A 15 -19.66 -14.90 15.79
N ASP A 16 -20.58 -15.34 16.65
CA ASP A 16 -21.10 -16.70 16.64
C ASP A 16 -21.80 -17.03 15.31
N ALA A 17 -22.62 -16.13 14.78
CA ALA A 17 -23.25 -16.29 13.48
C ALA A 17 -22.24 -16.37 12.33
N THR A 18 -21.19 -15.56 12.39
CA THR A 18 -20.12 -15.54 11.37
C THR A 18 -19.29 -16.82 11.41
N VAL A 19 -18.87 -17.27 12.59
CA VAL A 19 -18.12 -18.53 12.75
C VAL A 19 -18.99 -19.75 12.43
N SER A 20 -20.30 -19.68 12.69
CA SER A 20 -21.25 -20.74 12.35
C SER A 20 -21.32 -21.03 10.86
N GLN A 21 -21.08 -20.05 10.01
CA GLN A 21 -21.00 -20.26 8.54
C GLN A 21 -19.84 -21.19 8.14
N LEU A 22 -18.81 -21.27 8.97
CA LEU A 22 -17.64 -22.15 8.78
C LEU A 22 -17.78 -23.51 9.46
N SER A 23 -18.87 -23.79 10.19
CA SER A 23 -19.03 -25.01 10.98
C SER A 23 -18.86 -26.28 10.15
N GLY A 24 -19.43 -26.33 8.93
CA GLY A 24 -19.27 -27.47 8.04
C GLY A 24 -17.85 -27.71 7.52
N LEU A 25 -17.05 -26.67 7.55
CA LEU A 25 -15.62 -26.74 7.19
C LEU A 25 -14.77 -27.11 8.39
N LEU A 26 -15.03 -26.50 9.54
CA LEU A 26 -14.19 -26.62 10.74
C LEU A 26 -14.51 -27.85 11.58
N SER A 27 -15.72 -28.46 11.49
CA SER A 27 -16.09 -29.61 12.31
C SER A 27 -15.08 -30.77 12.20
N GLY A 28 -14.70 -31.13 10.99
CA GLY A 28 -13.72 -32.19 10.77
C GLY A 28 -12.31 -31.88 11.30
N LEU A 29 -11.91 -30.61 11.38
CA LEU A 29 -10.67 -30.16 11.99
C LEU A 29 -10.76 -30.26 13.52
N VAL A 30 -11.83 -29.70 14.10
CA VAL A 30 -12.07 -29.69 15.56
C VAL A 30 -12.14 -31.11 16.12
N GLU A 31 -12.84 -32.04 15.45
CA GLU A 31 -12.92 -33.46 15.83
C GLU A 31 -11.53 -34.14 15.87
N ARG A 32 -10.67 -33.81 14.90
CA ARG A 32 -9.30 -34.36 14.86
C ARG A 32 -8.44 -33.86 16.00
N PHE A 33 -8.51 -32.55 16.29
CA PHE A 33 -7.81 -31.98 17.44
C PHE A 33 -8.29 -32.62 18.76
N ALA A 34 -9.60 -32.84 18.91
CA ALA A 34 -10.16 -33.48 20.08
C ALA A 34 -9.67 -34.95 20.27
N LEU A 35 -9.43 -35.69 19.19
CA LEU A 35 -8.84 -37.05 19.26
C LEU A 35 -7.41 -37.08 19.83
N HIS A 36 -6.72 -35.92 19.81
CA HIS A 36 -5.39 -35.74 20.35
C HIS A 36 -5.39 -35.00 21.70
N ASP A 37 -6.54 -34.92 22.37
CA ASP A 37 -6.75 -34.16 23.62
C ASP A 37 -6.25 -32.69 23.53
N ALA A 38 -6.31 -32.10 22.35
CA ALA A 38 -5.82 -30.75 22.08
C ALA A 38 -6.99 -29.80 21.76
N PRO A 39 -7.27 -28.80 22.61
CA PRO A 39 -8.24 -27.78 22.27
C PRO A 39 -7.74 -26.91 21.11
N LEU A 40 -8.70 -26.44 20.28
CA LEU A 40 -8.43 -25.57 19.15
C LEU A 40 -9.17 -24.23 19.35
N TYR A 41 -8.42 -23.13 19.23
CA TYR A 41 -8.93 -21.79 19.42
C TYR A 41 -8.77 -20.98 18.14
N LEU A 42 -9.86 -20.37 17.64
CA LEU A 42 -9.77 -19.28 16.67
C LEU A 42 -9.24 -18.05 17.39
N VAL A 43 -8.26 -17.32 16.81
CA VAL A 43 -7.57 -16.22 17.50
C VAL A 43 -7.27 -15.04 16.58
N GLY A 44 -6.73 -14.00 17.16
CA GLY A 44 -6.10 -12.91 16.42
C GLY A 44 -7.05 -12.09 15.57
N GLY A 45 -6.60 -11.75 14.37
CA GLY A 45 -7.38 -11.02 13.39
C GLY A 45 -8.69 -11.72 13.03
N SER A 46 -8.72 -13.04 13.04
CA SER A 46 -9.91 -13.83 12.72
C SER A 46 -11.04 -13.62 13.73
N VAL A 47 -10.73 -13.57 15.05
CA VAL A 47 -11.74 -13.26 16.07
C VAL A 47 -12.22 -11.82 15.97
N ARG A 48 -11.29 -10.87 15.87
CA ARG A 48 -11.64 -9.45 15.67
C ARG A 48 -12.55 -9.26 14.47
N ASP A 49 -12.22 -9.85 13.34
CA ASP A 49 -12.99 -9.68 12.11
C ASP A 49 -14.32 -10.43 12.14
N ALA A 50 -14.42 -11.55 12.87
CA ALA A 50 -15.69 -12.21 13.16
C ALA A 50 -16.61 -11.32 14.01
N LEU A 51 -16.09 -10.68 15.08
CA LEU A 51 -16.82 -9.71 15.91
C LEU A 51 -17.30 -8.49 15.09
N LEU A 52 -16.53 -8.06 14.09
CA LEU A 52 -16.89 -7.01 13.14
C LEU A 52 -17.83 -7.48 12.01
N GLY A 53 -18.10 -8.80 11.90
CA GLY A 53 -18.95 -9.39 10.87
C GLY A 53 -18.32 -9.42 9.47
N ARG A 54 -16.98 -9.46 9.39
CA ARG A 54 -16.21 -9.43 8.13
C ARG A 54 -15.07 -10.45 8.08
N LEU A 55 -15.28 -11.65 8.62
CA LEU A 55 -14.30 -12.72 8.60
C LEU A 55 -13.93 -13.09 7.15
N GLY A 56 -12.62 -13.08 6.86
CA GLY A 56 -12.06 -13.41 5.55
C GLY A 56 -11.76 -14.91 5.39
N ASN A 57 -10.95 -15.20 4.39
CA ASN A 57 -10.53 -16.58 4.05
C ASN A 57 -9.25 -17.00 4.78
N ASP A 58 -8.59 -16.10 5.50
CA ASP A 58 -7.40 -16.39 6.30
C ASP A 58 -7.83 -16.60 7.75
N LEU A 59 -7.68 -17.81 8.26
CA LEU A 59 -8.12 -18.22 9.58
C LEU A 59 -6.93 -18.56 10.46
N ASP A 60 -6.76 -17.80 11.54
CA ASP A 60 -5.71 -17.98 12.53
C ASP A 60 -6.21 -18.79 13.71
N PHE A 61 -5.51 -19.87 14.05
CA PHE A 61 -5.79 -20.69 15.21
C PHE A 61 -4.59 -20.80 16.14
N THR A 62 -4.86 -21.17 17.39
CA THR A 62 -3.83 -21.54 18.35
C THR A 62 -4.25 -22.79 19.14
N THR A 63 -3.29 -23.56 19.62
CA THR A 63 -3.50 -24.84 20.30
C THR A 63 -2.31 -25.15 21.21
N PRO A 64 -2.45 -25.95 22.30
CA PRO A 64 -1.31 -26.48 23.04
C PRO A 64 -0.58 -27.62 22.31
N ALA A 65 -1.17 -28.21 21.25
CA ALA A 65 -0.54 -29.26 20.47
C ALA A 65 0.78 -28.79 19.86
N ARG A 66 1.81 -29.65 19.89
CA ARG A 66 3.12 -29.37 19.30
C ARG A 66 3.03 -29.31 17.76
N PRO A 67 3.93 -28.58 17.08
CA PRO A 67 3.86 -28.40 15.63
C PRO A 67 3.84 -29.71 14.84
N GLU A 68 4.55 -30.73 15.30
CA GLU A 68 4.59 -32.02 14.63
C GLU A 68 3.23 -32.73 14.68
N VAL A 69 2.51 -32.60 15.81
CA VAL A 69 1.14 -33.12 15.95
C VAL A 69 0.17 -32.31 15.08
N VAL A 70 0.30 -31.00 15.07
CA VAL A 70 -0.50 -30.10 14.21
C VAL A 70 -0.30 -30.46 12.73
N TYR A 71 0.96 -30.67 12.32
CA TYR A 71 1.30 -31.08 10.95
C TYR A 71 0.63 -32.40 10.58
N SER A 72 0.74 -33.41 11.43
CA SER A 72 0.12 -34.73 11.20
C SER A 72 -1.42 -34.63 11.06
N ILE A 73 -2.07 -33.84 11.93
CA ILE A 73 -3.51 -33.61 11.87
C ILE A 73 -3.91 -32.94 10.55
N LEU A 74 -3.14 -31.95 10.13
CA LEU A 74 -3.45 -31.22 8.90
C LEU A 74 -3.17 -32.02 7.63
N GLU A 75 -2.11 -32.84 7.62
CA GLU A 75 -1.77 -33.74 6.50
C GLU A 75 -2.93 -34.71 6.18
N ASP A 76 -3.61 -35.21 7.21
CA ASP A 76 -4.76 -36.12 7.06
C ASP A 76 -6.08 -35.41 6.68
N TRP A 77 -6.11 -34.08 6.72
CA TRP A 77 -7.37 -33.33 6.57
C TRP A 77 -7.36 -32.30 5.44
N ALA A 78 -6.24 -31.59 5.23
CA ALA A 78 -6.17 -30.46 4.30
C ALA A 78 -5.82 -30.89 2.88
N GLU A 79 -6.09 -30.03 1.91
CA GLU A 79 -5.71 -30.22 0.50
C GLU A 79 -4.20 -30.00 0.29
N THR A 80 -3.62 -29.08 1.05
CA THR A 80 -2.19 -28.75 1.02
C THR A 80 -1.73 -28.30 2.40
N VAL A 81 -0.55 -28.71 2.81
CA VAL A 81 0.07 -28.32 4.10
C VAL A 81 1.46 -27.75 3.83
N TRP A 82 1.82 -26.68 4.53
CA TRP A 82 3.14 -26.06 4.50
C TRP A 82 3.75 -26.02 5.90
N ASP A 83 5.02 -26.36 5.99
CA ASP A 83 5.83 -26.40 7.20
C ASP A 83 6.81 -25.21 7.33
N THR A 84 6.75 -24.25 6.41
CA THR A 84 7.68 -23.10 6.37
C THR A 84 7.76 -22.29 7.66
N GLY A 85 6.74 -22.34 8.50
CA GLY A 85 6.68 -21.70 9.82
C GLY A 85 6.91 -22.64 11.01
N ILE A 86 7.25 -23.91 10.80
CA ILE A 86 7.29 -24.93 11.85
C ILE A 86 8.33 -24.62 12.93
N ASP A 87 9.49 -24.05 12.53
CA ASP A 87 10.53 -23.61 13.46
C ASP A 87 10.06 -22.49 14.39
N PHE A 88 8.99 -21.80 14.01
CA PHE A 88 8.32 -20.76 14.81
C PHE A 88 7.01 -21.24 15.44
N GLY A 89 6.76 -22.54 15.41
CA GLY A 89 5.57 -23.15 15.99
C GLY A 89 4.30 -23.01 15.15
N THR A 90 4.37 -22.60 13.88
CA THR A 90 3.21 -22.40 13.00
C THR A 90 3.22 -23.41 11.87
N VAL A 91 2.07 -24.04 11.61
CA VAL A 91 1.82 -24.88 10.44
C VAL A 91 0.66 -24.27 9.67
N SER A 92 0.83 -24.14 8.37
CA SER A 92 -0.17 -23.55 7.48
C SER A 92 -0.78 -24.61 6.55
N ALA A 93 -2.05 -24.46 6.22
CA ALA A 93 -2.78 -25.38 5.33
C ALA A 93 -3.80 -24.64 4.46
N ALA A 94 -4.16 -25.24 3.32
CA ALA A 94 -5.31 -24.82 2.53
C ALA A 94 -6.38 -25.92 2.53
N TYR A 95 -7.63 -25.52 2.70
CA TYR A 95 -8.79 -26.40 2.66
C TYR A 95 -10.02 -25.66 2.17
N LYS A 96 -10.63 -26.13 1.07
CA LYS A 96 -11.86 -25.56 0.47
C LYS A 96 -11.83 -24.03 0.29
N GLY A 97 -10.68 -23.53 -0.20
CA GLY A 97 -10.51 -22.10 -0.46
C GLY A 97 -10.23 -21.25 0.77
N GLN A 98 -10.08 -21.85 1.95
CA GLN A 98 -9.63 -21.18 3.17
C GLN A 98 -8.13 -21.44 3.37
N GLN A 99 -7.40 -20.42 3.78
CA GLN A 99 -6.06 -20.53 4.31
C GLN A 99 -6.14 -20.63 5.83
N ILE A 100 -5.47 -21.61 6.39
CA ILE A 100 -5.53 -21.94 7.82
C ILE A 100 -4.12 -21.89 8.36
N GLU A 101 -3.90 -21.11 9.40
CA GLU A 101 -2.65 -21.05 10.14
C GLU A 101 -2.89 -21.48 11.57
N ILE A 102 -2.19 -22.54 12.02
CA ILE A 102 -2.29 -23.04 13.39
C ILE A 102 -0.95 -22.88 14.09
N THR A 103 -0.94 -22.10 15.15
CA THR A 103 0.27 -21.84 15.95
C THR A 103 0.17 -22.56 17.29
N THR A 104 1.21 -23.29 17.68
CA THR A 104 1.34 -23.82 19.03
C THR A 104 1.48 -22.69 20.04
N PHE A 105 0.84 -22.80 21.22
CA PHE A 105 1.00 -21.82 22.29
C PHE A 105 2.49 -21.53 22.54
N ARG A 106 2.84 -20.27 22.62
CA ARG A 106 4.21 -19.81 22.85
C ARG A 106 4.26 -18.88 24.05
N SER A 107 5.36 -18.97 24.79
CA SER A 107 5.83 -17.91 25.67
C SER A 107 7.17 -17.44 25.11
N ASP A 108 7.22 -16.23 24.55
CA ASP A 108 8.46 -15.73 23.98
C ASP A 108 9.42 -15.36 25.12
N SER A 109 10.61 -15.97 25.15
CA SER A 109 11.73 -15.50 25.95
C SER A 109 12.76 -14.86 25.01
N TYR A 110 12.98 -13.58 25.14
CA TYR A 110 14.02 -12.87 24.40
C TYR A 110 15.28 -12.80 25.26
N ASP A 111 16.28 -13.60 24.93
CA ASP A 111 17.65 -13.29 25.33
C ASP A 111 18.17 -12.17 24.44
N GLY A 112 18.45 -11.02 25.04
CA GLY A 112 18.64 -9.70 24.42
C GLY A 112 19.68 -9.55 23.29
N ASP A 113 20.33 -10.62 22.82
CA ASP A 113 21.38 -10.57 21.81
C ASP A 113 21.15 -11.44 20.55
N SER A 114 20.10 -12.27 20.50
CA SER A 114 19.87 -13.14 19.34
C SER A 114 18.82 -12.57 18.39
N ARG A 115 19.12 -12.55 17.10
CA ARG A 115 18.19 -12.14 16.02
C ARG A 115 17.06 -13.16 15.78
N ASN A 116 17.13 -14.34 16.37
CA ASN A 116 16.11 -15.37 16.33
C ASN A 116 15.66 -15.63 17.76
N PRO A 117 14.40 -15.33 18.13
CA PRO A 117 13.86 -15.70 19.43
C PRO A 117 13.89 -17.24 19.56
N GLU A 118 14.40 -17.76 20.66
CA GLU A 118 14.15 -19.15 21.01
C GLU A 118 12.66 -19.32 21.30
N VAL A 119 11.99 -20.12 20.48
CA VAL A 119 10.57 -20.42 20.68
C VAL A 119 10.44 -21.31 21.92
N VAL A 120 9.98 -20.72 23.02
CA VAL A 120 9.56 -21.47 24.19
C VAL A 120 8.06 -21.71 24.06
N TYR A 121 7.69 -22.99 23.98
CA TYR A 121 6.28 -23.36 23.91
C TYR A 121 5.59 -23.13 25.25
N GLY A 122 4.48 -22.41 25.23
CA GLY A 122 3.63 -22.17 26.39
C GLY A 122 2.60 -23.31 26.60
N ASP A 123 2.02 -23.34 27.79
CA ASP A 123 1.02 -24.36 28.14
C ASP A 123 -0.37 -23.72 28.37
N THR A 124 -0.48 -22.40 28.33
CA THR A 124 -1.76 -21.68 28.61
C THR A 124 -2.17 -20.75 27.47
N LEU A 125 -3.48 -20.70 27.22
CA LEU A 125 -4.07 -19.75 26.26
C LEU A 125 -3.76 -18.30 26.64
N GLU A 126 -3.86 -17.96 27.93
CA GLU A 126 -3.61 -16.60 28.43
C GLU A 126 -2.18 -16.14 28.13
N GLY A 127 -1.19 -17.04 28.33
CA GLY A 127 0.21 -16.79 27.97
C GLY A 127 0.40 -16.53 26.47
N ASP A 128 -0.33 -17.22 25.60
CA ASP A 128 -0.30 -16.98 24.17
C ASP A 128 -0.99 -15.65 23.78
N LEU A 129 -2.05 -15.26 24.48
CA LEU A 129 -2.79 -14.04 24.18
C LEU A 129 -2.04 -12.78 24.65
N VAL A 130 -1.42 -12.79 25.82
CA VAL A 130 -0.73 -11.61 26.38
C VAL A 130 0.46 -11.14 25.53
N ARG A 131 1.14 -12.05 24.82
CA ARG A 131 2.27 -11.72 23.95
C ARG A 131 1.87 -11.15 22.58
N ARG A 132 0.59 -11.08 22.25
CA ARG A 132 0.11 -10.53 20.98
C ARG A 132 0.30 -9.02 20.92
N ASP A 133 0.20 -8.46 19.72
CA ASP A 133 0.48 -7.05 19.45
C ASP A 133 -0.52 -6.09 20.11
N PHE A 134 -1.82 -6.36 19.96
CA PHE A 134 -2.90 -5.50 20.47
C PHE A 134 -4.00 -6.33 21.11
N LYS A 135 -4.68 -5.76 22.13
CA LYS A 135 -5.80 -6.40 22.84
C LYS A 135 -6.92 -6.85 21.88
N VAL A 136 -7.21 -6.06 20.86
CA VAL A 136 -8.20 -6.41 19.82
C VAL A 136 -7.82 -7.66 19.00
N ASN A 137 -6.57 -8.08 19.05
CA ASN A 137 -6.06 -9.32 18.46
C ASN A 137 -5.70 -10.38 19.52
N ALA A 138 -5.92 -10.10 20.80
CA ALA A 138 -5.63 -10.97 21.95
C ALA A 138 -6.91 -11.60 22.53
N MET A 139 -7.86 -11.92 21.67
CA MET A 139 -9.11 -12.62 21.98
C MET A 139 -9.11 -13.99 21.31
N ALA A 140 -9.83 -14.94 21.89
CA ALA A 140 -9.97 -16.28 21.36
C ALA A 140 -11.40 -16.80 21.40
N ILE A 141 -11.76 -17.70 20.48
CA ILE A 141 -12.99 -18.49 20.51
C ILE A 141 -12.59 -19.97 20.49
N GLU A 142 -12.84 -20.66 21.60
CA GLU A 142 -12.68 -22.12 21.68
C GLU A 142 -13.74 -22.80 20.80
N LEU A 143 -13.28 -23.73 19.98
CA LEU A 143 -14.15 -24.55 19.13
C LEU A 143 -14.25 -25.95 19.70
N ARG A 144 -15.44 -26.41 20.07
CA ARG A 144 -15.67 -27.73 20.69
C ARG A 144 -16.34 -28.71 19.73
N PRO A 145 -16.07 -30.03 19.89
CA PRO A 145 -16.63 -31.04 18.99
C PRO A 145 -18.17 -31.12 19.03
N ASP A 146 -18.78 -30.75 20.14
CA ASP A 146 -20.25 -30.68 20.31
C ASP A 146 -20.90 -29.49 19.58
N GLY A 147 -20.07 -28.66 18.92
CA GLY A 147 -20.51 -27.46 18.22
C GLY A 147 -20.66 -26.23 19.11
N THR A 148 -20.46 -26.38 20.43
CA THR A 148 -20.45 -25.23 21.34
C THR A 148 -19.17 -24.40 21.18
N ARG A 149 -19.23 -23.14 21.57
CA ARG A 149 -18.10 -22.19 21.50
C ARG A 149 -18.02 -21.41 22.79
N GLU A 150 -16.78 -21.15 23.20
CA GLU A 150 -16.52 -20.30 24.37
C GLU A 150 -15.62 -19.13 23.99
N PHE A 151 -16.05 -17.91 24.31
CA PHE A 151 -15.27 -16.70 24.04
C PHE A 151 -14.36 -16.37 25.23
N HIS A 152 -13.09 -16.10 24.93
CA HIS A 152 -12.05 -15.77 25.89
C HIS A 152 -11.47 -14.39 25.57
N ASP A 153 -11.53 -13.48 26.53
CA ASP A 153 -11.00 -12.13 26.43
C ASP A 153 -10.32 -11.70 27.74
N PRO A 154 -9.19 -12.31 28.10
CA PRO A 154 -8.51 -11.99 29.36
C PRO A 154 -7.88 -10.59 29.38
N MET A 155 -7.68 -9.96 28.23
CA MET A 155 -7.00 -8.66 28.09
C MET A 155 -7.96 -7.48 27.89
N GLY A 156 -9.29 -7.72 27.79
CA GLY A 156 -10.27 -6.67 27.54
C GLY A 156 -10.26 -6.13 26.11
N GLY A 157 -9.97 -6.99 25.13
CA GLY A 157 -9.93 -6.63 23.72
C GLY A 157 -11.30 -6.26 23.14
N LEU A 158 -12.38 -6.79 23.71
CA LEU A 158 -13.74 -6.49 23.29
C LEU A 158 -14.15 -5.03 23.63
N ASP A 159 -13.70 -4.53 24.79
CA ASP A 159 -13.91 -3.12 25.17
C ASP A 159 -13.12 -2.20 24.23
N ASP A 160 -11.84 -2.50 23.96
CA ASP A 160 -11.02 -1.76 23.02
C ASP A 160 -11.62 -1.76 21.60
N LEU A 161 -12.21 -2.88 21.19
CA LEU A 161 -12.91 -3.00 19.91
C LEU A 161 -14.14 -2.10 19.85
N ALA A 162 -14.92 -2.05 20.94
CA ALA A 162 -16.11 -1.20 21.05
C ALA A 162 -15.75 0.29 21.05
N ASP A 163 -14.69 0.64 21.76
CA ASP A 163 -14.18 2.02 21.88
C ASP A 163 -13.35 2.44 20.66
N ARG A 164 -13.06 1.52 19.74
CA ARG A 164 -12.21 1.73 18.57
C ARG A 164 -10.80 2.22 18.91
N VAL A 165 -10.18 1.58 19.89
CA VAL A 165 -8.84 1.91 20.37
C VAL A 165 -7.89 0.74 20.16
N LEU A 166 -6.66 1.05 19.82
CA LEU A 166 -5.54 0.10 19.76
C LEU A 166 -4.69 0.27 21.03
N ASP A 167 -4.74 -0.73 21.90
CA ASP A 167 -3.91 -0.80 23.09
C ASP A 167 -3.21 -2.15 23.18
N THR A 168 -2.03 -2.20 23.81
CA THR A 168 -1.26 -3.44 23.98
C THR A 168 -1.74 -4.25 25.18
N PRO A 169 -1.69 -5.60 25.13
CA PRO A 169 -2.04 -6.45 26.29
C PRO A 169 -1.21 -6.13 27.52
N ASP A 170 0.09 -5.96 27.35
CA ASP A 170 1.04 -5.59 28.38
C ASP A 170 1.59 -4.17 28.17
N ALA A 171 2.65 -3.79 28.88
CA ALA A 171 3.32 -2.51 28.69
C ALA A 171 3.81 -2.34 27.24
N PRO A 172 3.48 -1.24 26.56
CA PRO A 172 3.85 -1.07 25.16
C PRO A 172 5.38 -1.07 24.95
N GLU A 173 6.15 -0.63 25.95
CA GLU A 173 7.61 -0.62 25.91
C GLU A 173 8.17 -2.04 25.84
N ILE A 174 7.59 -2.98 26.56
CA ILE A 174 7.96 -4.41 26.50
C ILE A 174 7.58 -4.96 25.12
N SER A 175 6.35 -4.72 24.69
CA SER A 175 5.84 -5.18 23.40
C SER A 175 6.70 -4.70 22.21
N PHE A 176 7.13 -3.45 22.22
CA PHE A 176 7.94 -2.86 21.14
C PHE A 176 9.41 -3.22 21.24
N HIS A 177 9.91 -3.48 22.44
CA HIS A 177 11.26 -4.03 22.62
C HIS A 177 11.36 -5.43 22.03
N ASP A 178 10.34 -6.25 22.24
CA ASP A 178 10.24 -7.61 21.69
C ASP A 178 10.17 -7.61 20.17
N ASP A 179 9.26 -6.86 19.58
CA ASP A 179 9.16 -6.69 18.12
C ASP A 179 8.81 -5.25 17.75
N PRO A 180 9.80 -4.42 17.39
CA PRO A 180 9.57 -3.04 16.97
C PRO A 180 8.63 -2.90 15.75
N LEU A 181 8.42 -3.96 14.95
CA LEU A 181 7.46 -3.95 13.86
C LEU A 181 6.03 -3.66 14.35
N ARG A 182 5.74 -3.96 15.62
CA ARG A 182 4.41 -3.69 16.21
C ARG A 182 4.07 -2.20 16.19
N MET A 183 5.05 -1.30 16.18
CA MET A 183 4.82 0.14 15.97
C MET A 183 4.26 0.44 14.56
N LEU A 184 4.80 -0.21 13.52
CA LEU A 184 4.24 -0.10 12.16
C LEU A 184 2.88 -0.78 12.05
N ARG A 185 2.68 -1.88 12.77
CA ARG A 185 1.39 -2.57 12.84
C ARG A 185 0.33 -1.69 13.50
N ALA A 186 0.68 -0.90 14.54
CA ALA A 186 -0.22 0.11 15.11
C ALA A 186 -0.69 1.11 14.06
N ALA A 187 0.23 1.68 13.30
CA ALA A 187 -0.09 2.60 12.21
C ALA A 187 -0.94 1.95 11.11
N ARG A 188 -0.62 0.70 10.75
CA ARG A 188 -1.41 -0.07 9.79
C ARG A 188 -2.83 -0.33 10.28
N PHE A 189 -3.00 -0.77 11.53
CA PHE A 189 -4.34 -1.04 12.07
C PHE A 189 -5.13 0.25 12.27
N ALA A 190 -4.50 1.36 12.66
CA ALA A 190 -5.15 2.67 12.65
C ALA A 190 -5.69 3.04 11.26
N ALA A 191 -4.94 2.72 10.20
CA ALA A 191 -5.34 2.94 8.81
C ALA A 191 -6.45 1.96 8.34
N GLN A 192 -6.37 0.68 8.73
CA GLN A 192 -7.28 -0.36 8.24
C GLN A 192 -8.61 -0.41 9.01
N LEU A 193 -8.57 -0.17 10.32
CA LEU A 193 -9.73 -0.27 11.21
C LEU A 193 -10.36 1.09 11.50
N GLU A 194 -9.68 2.18 11.17
CA GLU A 194 -10.03 3.55 11.55
C GLU A 194 -10.06 3.76 13.07
N PHE A 195 -9.24 2.99 13.80
CA PHE A 195 -9.12 3.08 15.24
C PHE A 195 -8.11 4.15 15.64
N ASP A 196 -8.29 4.70 16.83
CA ASP A 196 -7.30 5.56 17.46
C ASP A 196 -6.30 4.71 18.27
N VAL A 197 -5.12 5.25 18.53
CA VAL A 197 -4.09 4.56 19.30
C VAL A 197 -4.08 5.12 20.72
N ALA A 198 -4.07 4.25 21.73
CA ALA A 198 -4.03 4.64 23.13
C ALA A 198 -2.84 5.57 23.43
N GLY A 199 -3.02 6.54 24.32
CA GLY A 199 -1.99 7.54 24.64
C GLY A 199 -0.66 6.89 25.05
N ARG A 200 -0.69 5.91 25.97
CA ARG A 200 0.52 5.19 26.42
C ARG A 200 1.25 4.46 25.28
N VAL A 201 0.50 3.94 24.30
CA VAL A 201 1.09 3.27 23.12
C VAL A 201 1.75 4.32 22.21
N ARG A 202 1.12 5.47 21.99
CA ARG A 202 1.67 6.57 21.20
C ARG A 202 2.93 7.16 21.85
N ASP A 203 2.93 7.31 23.18
CA ASP A 203 4.10 7.78 23.93
C ASP A 203 5.26 6.81 23.77
N ALA A 204 5.04 5.51 23.96
CA ALA A 204 6.05 4.49 23.75
C ALA A 204 6.56 4.41 22.29
N MET A 205 5.69 4.59 21.30
CA MET A 205 6.08 4.69 19.87
C MET A 205 7.03 5.87 19.65
N THR A 206 6.79 7.00 20.34
CA THR A 206 7.64 8.20 20.23
C THR A 206 9.00 7.96 20.88
N ASP A 207 9.01 7.42 22.09
CA ASP A 207 10.24 7.19 22.85
C ASP A 207 11.12 6.11 22.21
N MET A 208 10.52 5.14 21.54
CA MET A 208 11.18 3.98 20.94
C MET A 208 11.29 4.05 19.42
N ALA A 209 10.99 5.19 18.79
CA ALA A 209 10.95 5.32 17.33
C ALA A 209 12.21 4.81 16.62
N ALA A 210 13.39 4.97 17.23
CA ALA A 210 14.67 4.51 16.67
C ALA A 210 14.79 2.98 16.59
N GLU A 211 14.06 2.23 17.43
CA GLU A 211 14.09 0.76 17.46
C GLU A 211 13.60 0.14 16.15
N ILE A 212 12.83 0.89 15.34
CA ILE A 212 12.35 0.42 14.03
C ILE A 212 13.52 0.05 13.10
N GLN A 213 14.71 0.59 13.33
CA GLN A 213 15.91 0.26 12.54
C GLN A 213 16.41 -1.18 12.75
N ARG A 214 15.95 -1.88 13.77
CA ARG A 214 16.22 -3.30 14.00
C ARG A 214 15.46 -4.21 13.02
N ILE A 215 14.39 -3.67 12.41
CA ILE A 215 13.51 -4.44 11.51
C ILE A 215 14.07 -4.44 10.09
N THR A 216 13.97 -5.59 9.42
CA THR A 216 14.38 -5.71 8.02
C THR A 216 13.48 -4.84 7.12
N VAL A 217 14.08 -4.28 6.09
CA VAL A 217 13.37 -3.36 5.18
C VAL A 217 12.22 -4.03 4.43
N GLU A 218 12.30 -5.33 4.21
CA GLU A 218 11.24 -6.14 3.60
C GLU A 218 9.99 -6.20 4.49
N ARG A 219 10.17 -6.43 5.80
CA ARG A 219 9.05 -6.40 6.77
C ARG A 219 8.43 -4.99 6.85
N VAL A 220 9.26 -3.96 6.86
CA VAL A 220 8.81 -2.56 6.83
C VAL A 220 7.98 -2.28 5.58
N GLN A 221 8.48 -2.69 4.41
CA GLN A 221 7.81 -2.50 3.12
C GLN A 221 6.43 -3.16 3.08
N VAL A 222 6.31 -4.39 3.58
CA VAL A 222 5.03 -5.11 3.65
C VAL A 222 4.01 -4.37 4.52
N GLU A 223 4.41 -3.88 5.70
CA GLU A 223 3.52 -3.12 6.59
C GLU A 223 3.11 -1.78 5.99
N LEU A 224 4.03 -1.06 5.34
CA LEU A 224 3.72 0.20 4.65
C LEU A 224 2.74 0.00 3.50
N ASN A 225 2.87 -1.07 2.72
CA ASN A 225 1.94 -1.38 1.64
C ASN A 225 0.54 -1.74 2.17
N LYS A 226 0.47 -2.50 3.27
CA LYS A 226 -0.81 -2.80 3.94
C LYS A 226 -1.44 -1.54 4.54
N LEU A 227 -0.63 -0.61 5.05
CA LEU A 227 -1.07 0.67 5.59
C LEU A 227 -1.67 1.54 4.49
N ILE A 228 -0.93 1.77 3.38
CA ILE A 228 -1.37 2.63 2.30
C ILE A 228 -2.64 2.10 1.60
N CYS A 229 -2.82 0.77 1.58
CA CYS A 229 -4.02 0.10 1.07
C CYS A 229 -5.17 0.03 2.10
N GLY A 230 -5.00 0.59 3.29
CA GLY A 230 -6.06 0.65 4.31
C GLY A 230 -7.20 1.60 3.93
N THR A 231 -8.26 1.59 4.73
CA THR A 231 -9.46 2.43 4.56
C THR A 231 -9.15 3.91 4.84
N ALA A 232 -8.30 4.19 5.83
CA ALA A 232 -7.92 5.55 6.24
C ALA A 232 -6.39 5.70 6.36
N PRO A 233 -5.62 5.54 5.26
CA PRO A 233 -4.15 5.51 5.29
C PRO A 233 -3.55 6.79 5.92
N TRP A 234 -4.21 7.93 5.80
CA TRP A 234 -3.77 9.18 6.44
C TRP A 234 -3.64 9.07 7.96
N LYS A 235 -4.51 8.32 8.66
CA LYS A 235 -4.39 8.09 10.11
C LYS A 235 -3.06 7.40 10.46
N GLY A 236 -2.71 6.36 9.70
CA GLY A 236 -1.45 5.66 9.91
C GLY A 236 -0.23 6.48 9.54
N ILE A 237 -0.29 7.24 8.44
CA ILE A 237 0.78 8.15 8.03
C ILE A 237 0.98 9.26 9.06
N ASP A 238 -0.10 9.91 9.53
CA ASP A 238 -0.04 10.93 10.57
C ASP A 238 0.62 10.37 11.84
N LEU A 239 0.23 9.16 12.28
CA LEU A 239 0.81 8.52 13.45
C LEU A 239 2.32 8.29 13.30
N LEU A 240 2.78 7.79 12.15
CA LEU A 240 4.21 7.59 11.88
C LEU A 240 5.01 8.90 11.86
N VAL A 241 4.41 9.97 11.36
CA VAL A 241 5.05 11.30 11.31
C VAL A 241 5.05 11.97 12.69
N GLU A 242 3.95 11.87 13.44
CA GLU A 242 3.82 12.45 14.78
C GLU A 242 4.74 11.78 15.81
N THR A 243 4.94 10.47 15.71
CA THR A 243 5.81 9.69 16.59
C THR A 243 7.28 9.69 16.18
N GLY A 244 7.63 10.32 15.04
CA GLY A 244 8.99 10.37 14.52
C GLY A 244 9.49 9.07 13.89
N ILE A 245 8.67 8.02 13.81
CA ILE A 245 9.03 6.76 13.15
C ILE A 245 9.31 6.98 11.66
N ALA A 246 8.53 7.87 11.02
CA ALA A 246 8.71 8.19 9.61
C ALA A 246 10.11 8.74 9.29
N ASP A 247 10.78 9.43 10.23
CA ASP A 247 12.13 9.96 10.03
C ASP A 247 13.17 8.87 9.77
N TYR A 248 12.96 7.67 10.31
CA TYR A 248 13.85 6.52 10.13
C TYR A 248 13.54 5.70 8.87
N ILE A 249 12.28 5.59 8.47
CA ILE A 249 11.85 4.71 7.38
C ILE A 249 11.58 5.45 6.07
N PHE A 250 10.96 6.64 6.14
CA PHE A 250 10.57 7.45 4.97
C PHE A 250 10.67 8.95 5.26
N PRO A 251 11.89 9.50 5.57
CA PRO A 251 12.08 10.87 6.03
C PRO A 251 11.59 11.95 5.05
N GLU A 252 11.42 11.60 3.77
CA GLU A 252 10.89 12.53 2.79
C GLU A 252 9.41 12.90 3.05
N ILE A 253 8.64 12.04 3.75
CA ILE A 253 7.23 12.34 4.10
C ILE A 253 7.12 13.42 5.17
N PRO A 254 7.76 13.32 6.36
CA PRO A 254 7.74 14.40 7.33
C PRO A 254 8.39 15.70 6.81
N ALA A 255 9.35 15.62 5.88
CA ALA A 255 9.95 16.80 5.24
C ALA A 255 8.93 17.65 4.44
N LEU A 256 7.78 17.09 4.05
CA LEU A 256 6.67 17.84 3.44
C LEU A 256 5.99 18.83 4.40
N ARG A 257 6.18 18.69 5.72
CA ARG A 257 5.77 19.67 6.75
C ARG A 257 6.70 20.88 6.70
N MET A 258 6.60 21.64 5.63
CA MET A 258 7.43 22.82 5.42
C MET A 258 6.97 23.96 6.31
N ALA A 259 7.92 24.78 6.81
CA ALA A 259 7.57 26.01 7.53
C ALA A 259 6.71 26.92 6.63
N PRO A 260 5.60 27.49 7.16
CA PRO A 260 4.82 28.48 6.42
C PRO A 260 5.75 29.62 5.95
N ASP A 261 5.50 30.15 4.76
CA ASP A 261 6.13 31.40 4.37
C ASP A 261 5.54 32.57 5.17
N GLU A 262 6.28 33.69 5.27
CA GLU A 262 5.85 34.87 6.03
C GLU A 262 4.48 35.44 5.62
N HIS A 263 3.96 35.02 4.48
CA HIS A 263 2.70 35.49 3.91
C HIS A 263 1.59 34.42 3.92
N ALA A 264 1.81 33.22 4.50
CA ALA A 264 0.86 32.12 4.57
C ALA A 264 0.20 31.76 3.21
N GLN A 265 0.89 32.04 2.09
CA GLN A 265 0.34 31.88 0.74
C GLN A 265 0.43 30.44 0.23
N HIS A 266 1.31 29.62 0.82
CA HIS A 266 1.47 28.21 0.46
C HIS A 266 0.75 27.32 1.44
N LYS A 267 -0.09 26.43 0.89
CA LYS A 267 -0.72 25.36 1.66
C LYS A 267 0.38 24.47 2.23
N ASP A 268 0.15 23.94 3.40
CA ASP A 268 0.95 22.83 3.94
C ASP A 268 0.98 21.68 2.90
N VAL A 269 2.18 21.42 2.34
CA VAL A 269 2.38 20.41 1.30
C VAL A 269 2.07 19.02 1.82
N TYR A 270 2.34 18.74 3.10
CA TYR A 270 1.99 17.49 3.75
C TYR A 270 0.47 17.29 3.78
N ALA A 271 -0.28 18.26 4.31
CA ALA A 271 -1.75 18.19 4.33
C ALA A 271 -2.35 18.13 2.92
N HIS A 272 -1.74 18.80 1.93
CA HIS A 272 -2.11 18.68 0.54
C HIS A 272 -1.91 17.26 0.02
N SER A 273 -0.77 16.64 0.25
CA SER A 273 -0.47 15.28 -0.20
C SER A 273 -1.46 14.24 0.40
N LEU A 274 -1.83 14.39 1.68
CA LEU A 274 -2.87 13.55 2.28
C LEU A 274 -4.27 13.80 1.67
N THR A 275 -4.56 15.03 1.27
CA THR A 275 -5.81 15.37 0.58
C THR A 275 -5.85 14.73 -0.81
N VAL A 276 -4.75 14.81 -1.56
CA VAL A 276 -4.63 14.18 -2.88
C VAL A 276 -4.75 12.65 -2.78
N LEU A 277 -4.14 12.05 -1.75
CA LEU A 277 -4.31 10.61 -1.48
C LEU A 277 -5.79 10.24 -1.29
N ARG A 278 -6.55 11.00 -0.48
CA ARG A 278 -8.00 10.76 -0.28
C ARG A 278 -8.79 10.90 -1.59
N GLN A 279 -8.53 11.97 -2.34
CA GLN A 279 -9.20 12.21 -3.62
C GLN A 279 -8.84 11.16 -4.70
N ALA A 280 -7.64 10.59 -4.65
CA ALA A 280 -7.26 9.47 -5.51
C ALA A 280 -8.02 8.19 -5.14
N MET A 281 -8.18 7.91 -3.83
CA MET A 281 -8.95 6.77 -3.34
C MET A 281 -10.43 6.87 -3.75
N ASP A 282 -11.03 8.07 -3.77
CA ASP A 282 -12.41 8.30 -4.21
C ASP A 282 -12.65 7.94 -5.70
N GLN A 283 -11.58 7.73 -6.47
CA GLN A 283 -11.63 7.36 -7.90
C GLN A 283 -11.30 5.87 -8.15
N GLU A 284 -11.07 5.11 -7.11
CA GLU A 284 -10.84 3.65 -7.22
C GLU A 284 -12.16 2.90 -7.45
N GLU A 285 -12.18 1.97 -8.38
CA GLU A 285 -13.37 1.20 -8.77
C GLU A 285 -13.26 -0.26 -8.32
N ASP A 286 -12.07 -0.85 -8.46
CA ASP A 286 -11.81 -2.28 -8.26
C ASP A 286 -11.06 -2.59 -6.95
N GLY A 287 -11.15 -1.70 -5.96
CA GLY A 287 -10.41 -1.79 -4.70
C GLY A 287 -9.12 -0.98 -4.69
N PRO A 288 -8.29 -1.14 -3.62
CA PRO A 288 -7.12 -0.31 -3.42
C PRO A 288 -6.06 -0.44 -4.53
N ASP A 289 -5.73 0.66 -5.21
CA ASP A 289 -4.64 0.72 -6.19
C ASP A 289 -3.34 1.20 -5.52
N LEU A 290 -2.48 0.25 -5.18
CA LEU A 290 -1.20 0.50 -4.50
C LEU A 290 -0.35 1.56 -5.21
N ILE A 291 -0.25 1.50 -6.55
CA ILE A 291 0.60 2.39 -7.36
C ILE A 291 0.02 3.79 -7.34
N LEU A 292 -1.30 3.94 -7.55
CA LEU A 292 -1.97 5.23 -7.52
C LEU A 292 -1.86 5.89 -6.15
N ARG A 293 -2.10 5.15 -5.07
CA ARG A 293 -2.05 5.67 -3.69
C ARG A 293 -0.65 6.15 -3.30
N TRP A 294 0.40 5.38 -3.62
CA TRP A 294 1.77 5.82 -3.41
C TRP A 294 2.12 7.04 -4.27
N ALA A 295 1.74 7.05 -5.54
CA ALA A 295 1.97 8.21 -6.41
C ALA A 295 1.26 9.47 -5.88
N ALA A 296 0.02 9.35 -5.41
CA ALA A 296 -0.75 10.44 -4.83
C ALA A 296 -0.10 11.01 -3.56
N LEU A 297 0.41 10.14 -2.67
CA LEU A 297 1.13 10.58 -1.47
C LEU A 297 2.46 11.28 -1.81
N LEU A 298 3.16 10.81 -2.84
CA LEU A 298 4.55 11.20 -3.14
C LEU A 298 4.67 12.22 -4.29
N HIS A 299 3.56 12.64 -4.95
CA HIS A 299 3.65 13.49 -6.15
C HIS A 299 4.46 14.78 -5.91
N ASP A 300 4.34 15.36 -4.75
CA ASP A 300 4.98 16.61 -4.35
C ASP A 300 6.26 16.43 -3.50
N ILE A 301 6.78 15.22 -3.36
CA ILE A 301 7.91 14.89 -2.49
C ILE A 301 9.21 15.66 -2.82
N GLY A 302 9.31 16.21 -4.03
CA GLY A 302 10.45 17.03 -4.46
C GLY A 302 10.38 18.49 -4.04
N LYS A 303 9.26 18.99 -3.51
CA LYS A 303 9.07 20.41 -3.16
C LYS A 303 10.04 20.92 -2.10
N PRO A 304 10.33 20.17 -1.01
CA PRO A 304 11.32 20.63 -0.03
C PRO A 304 12.70 20.94 -0.63
N ASP A 305 13.18 20.08 -1.54
CA ASP A 305 14.51 20.20 -2.16
C ASP A 305 14.57 21.24 -3.28
N THR A 306 13.42 21.70 -3.79
CA THR A 306 13.31 22.63 -4.91
C THR A 306 12.71 23.97 -4.51
N ARG A 307 12.54 24.20 -3.19
CA ARG A 307 12.04 25.47 -2.67
C ARG A 307 13.01 26.60 -2.99
N ASP A 308 12.57 27.57 -3.75
CA ASP A 308 13.28 28.81 -4.01
C ASP A 308 12.44 30.01 -3.59
N THR A 309 13.08 31.04 -3.05
CA THR A 309 12.43 32.27 -2.60
C THR A 309 13.12 33.43 -3.28
N THR A 310 12.58 33.83 -4.44
CA THR A 310 13.07 34.97 -5.21
C THR A 310 12.00 36.07 -5.20
N ASP A 311 12.39 37.30 -4.88
CA ASP A 311 11.50 38.49 -4.80
C ASP A 311 10.28 38.30 -3.86
N GLY A 312 10.45 37.56 -2.77
CA GLY A 312 9.39 37.27 -1.79
C GLY A 312 8.31 36.29 -2.30
N LYS A 313 8.53 35.66 -3.45
CA LYS A 313 7.67 34.61 -3.98
C LYS A 313 8.34 33.25 -3.84
N VAL A 314 7.60 32.29 -3.28
CA VAL A 314 8.05 30.90 -3.19
C VAL A 314 7.69 30.18 -4.48
N SER A 315 8.65 29.43 -5.02
CA SER A 315 8.48 28.58 -6.19
C SER A 315 9.12 27.20 -5.97
N PHE A 316 8.71 26.23 -6.79
CA PHE A 316 9.16 24.83 -6.69
C PHE A 316 9.45 24.28 -8.09
N HIS A 317 10.40 24.92 -8.80
CA HIS A 317 10.70 24.54 -10.17
C HIS A 317 11.31 23.14 -10.25
N HIS A 318 10.80 22.33 -11.18
CA HIS A 318 11.24 20.96 -11.44
C HIS A 318 11.10 19.99 -10.25
N HIS A 319 10.14 20.25 -9.33
CA HIS A 319 9.90 19.34 -8.21
C HIS A 319 9.42 17.96 -8.67
N GLU A 320 8.78 17.85 -9.84
CA GLU A 320 8.38 16.58 -10.44
C GLU A 320 9.60 15.73 -10.85
N VAL A 321 10.66 16.35 -11.34
CA VAL A 321 11.91 15.66 -11.72
C VAL A 321 12.67 15.19 -10.48
N VAL A 322 12.84 16.09 -9.51
CA VAL A 322 13.51 15.80 -8.23
C VAL A 322 12.68 14.77 -7.45
N GLY A 323 11.38 14.94 -7.38
CA GLY A 323 10.45 14.04 -6.71
C GLY A 323 10.48 12.62 -7.27
N ALA A 324 10.45 12.47 -8.57
CA ALA A 324 10.58 11.16 -9.22
C ALA A 324 11.90 10.46 -8.89
N LYS A 325 13.00 11.22 -8.81
CA LYS A 325 14.32 10.69 -8.44
C LYS A 325 14.35 10.26 -6.97
N LEU A 326 13.82 11.08 -6.06
CA LEU A 326 13.71 10.76 -4.64
C LEU A 326 12.82 9.52 -4.42
N THR A 327 11.65 9.48 -5.04
CA THR A 327 10.72 8.34 -5.00
C THR A 327 11.43 7.04 -5.39
N ARG A 328 12.05 6.99 -6.57
CA ARG A 328 12.77 5.79 -7.03
C ARG A 328 13.89 5.39 -6.08
N LYS A 329 14.65 6.36 -5.55
CA LYS A 329 15.74 6.11 -4.58
C LYS A 329 15.20 5.51 -3.29
N ARG A 330 14.11 6.07 -2.73
CA ARG A 330 13.52 5.61 -1.48
C ARG A 330 12.88 4.22 -1.63
N LEU A 331 12.07 4.01 -2.65
CA LEU A 331 11.40 2.74 -2.87
C LEU A 331 12.39 1.58 -3.13
N ARG A 332 13.49 1.85 -3.85
CA ARG A 332 14.58 0.85 -3.98
C ARG A 332 15.25 0.54 -2.65
N LYS A 333 15.47 1.56 -1.78
CA LYS A 333 16.01 1.35 -0.44
C LYS A 333 15.08 0.49 0.42
N LEU A 334 13.76 0.65 0.24
CA LEU A 334 12.72 -0.14 0.90
C LEU A 334 12.42 -1.47 0.19
N LYS A 335 13.22 -1.87 -0.81
CA LYS A 335 13.08 -3.16 -1.51
C LYS A 335 11.74 -3.35 -2.24
N PHE A 336 11.12 -2.28 -2.70
CA PHE A 336 9.97 -2.40 -3.58
C PHE A 336 10.35 -3.10 -4.90
N PRO A 337 9.42 -3.86 -5.52
CA PRO A 337 9.63 -4.42 -6.84
C PRO A 337 10.03 -3.35 -7.85
N LYS A 338 10.93 -3.71 -8.79
CA LYS A 338 11.43 -2.76 -9.78
C LYS A 338 10.32 -2.12 -10.60
N ALA A 339 9.36 -2.92 -11.09
CA ALA A 339 8.23 -2.42 -11.88
C ALA A 339 7.41 -1.39 -11.08
N THR A 340 6.98 -1.73 -9.85
CA THR A 340 6.25 -0.84 -8.96
C THR A 340 7.02 0.46 -8.69
N THR A 341 8.33 0.37 -8.47
CA THR A 341 9.19 1.55 -8.25
C THR A 341 9.23 2.47 -9.46
N GLU A 342 9.35 1.91 -10.66
CA GLU A 342 9.38 2.70 -11.90
C GLU A 342 8.01 3.30 -12.21
N ASP A 343 6.93 2.56 -12.03
CA ASP A 343 5.55 3.02 -12.26
C ASP A 343 5.19 4.21 -11.35
N ILE A 344 5.44 4.09 -10.03
CA ILE A 344 5.21 5.18 -9.09
C ILE A 344 6.09 6.40 -9.43
N GLY A 345 7.38 6.17 -9.68
CA GLY A 345 8.30 7.24 -10.06
C GLY A 345 7.92 7.94 -11.36
N GLN A 346 7.36 7.21 -12.32
CA GLN A 346 6.88 7.77 -13.58
C GLN A 346 5.61 8.61 -13.39
N LEU A 347 4.67 8.17 -12.58
CA LEU A 347 3.50 8.97 -12.22
C LEU A 347 3.89 10.27 -11.51
N VAL A 348 4.82 10.21 -10.55
CA VAL A 348 5.37 11.41 -9.89
C VAL A 348 6.03 12.35 -10.89
N TYR A 349 6.76 11.82 -11.88
CA TYR A 349 7.35 12.64 -12.93
C TYR A 349 6.32 13.32 -13.82
N LEU A 350 5.24 12.61 -14.15
CA LEU A 350 4.26 13.05 -15.13
C LEU A 350 3.12 13.93 -14.56
N HIS A 351 2.94 14.00 -13.23
CA HIS A 351 1.78 14.70 -12.66
C HIS A 351 1.67 16.17 -13.07
N MET A 352 2.79 16.84 -13.32
CA MET A 352 2.83 18.23 -13.78
C MET A 352 2.60 18.40 -15.30
N ARG A 353 2.60 17.31 -16.09
CA ARG A 353 2.45 17.40 -17.56
C ARG A 353 1.14 18.06 -17.97
N PHE A 354 0.06 17.80 -17.25
CA PHE A 354 -1.22 18.45 -17.50
C PHE A 354 -1.16 19.96 -17.29
N HIS A 355 -0.51 20.43 -16.23
CA HIS A 355 -0.43 21.85 -15.88
C HIS A 355 0.46 22.66 -16.85
N GLY A 356 1.36 22.01 -17.56
CA GLY A 356 2.25 22.65 -18.54
C GLY A 356 1.56 23.16 -19.81
N PHE A 357 0.30 22.75 -20.06
CA PHE A 357 -0.45 23.16 -21.26
C PHE A 357 -1.38 24.37 -21.03
N GLY A 358 -1.44 24.92 -19.81
CA GLY A 358 -2.14 26.17 -19.48
C GLY A 358 -3.62 26.20 -19.84
N ASP A 359 -4.15 27.40 -20.11
CA ASP A 359 -5.54 27.61 -20.55
C ASP A 359 -5.71 27.42 -22.10
N GLY A 360 -4.68 26.91 -22.79
CA GLY A 360 -4.69 26.66 -24.24
C GLY A 360 -5.39 25.37 -24.62
N GLN A 361 -5.82 25.28 -25.87
CA GLN A 361 -6.34 24.01 -26.41
C GLN A 361 -5.19 22.99 -26.54
N TRP A 362 -5.47 21.74 -26.19
CA TRP A 362 -4.55 20.64 -26.40
C TRP A 362 -4.29 20.42 -27.90
N THR A 363 -3.07 20.66 -28.37
CA THR A 363 -2.67 20.30 -29.73
C THR A 363 -2.54 18.78 -29.86
N ASP A 364 -2.68 18.24 -31.06
CA ASP A 364 -2.53 16.82 -31.33
C ASP A 364 -1.15 16.30 -30.92
N SER A 365 -0.09 17.09 -31.16
CA SER A 365 1.27 16.79 -30.71
C SER A 365 1.38 16.67 -29.20
N ALA A 366 0.75 17.59 -28.45
CA ALA A 366 0.75 17.57 -27.00
C ALA A 366 0.03 16.32 -26.45
N VAL A 367 -1.11 15.96 -27.04
CA VAL A 367 -1.86 14.75 -26.68
C VAL A 367 -1.06 13.50 -26.99
N ARG A 368 -0.44 13.39 -28.16
CA ARG A 368 0.41 12.24 -28.51
C ARG A 368 1.55 12.06 -27.51
N ARG A 369 2.25 13.14 -27.14
CA ARG A 369 3.33 13.10 -26.13
C ARG A 369 2.81 12.68 -24.77
N TYR A 370 1.69 13.24 -24.33
CA TYR A 370 1.08 12.91 -23.04
C TYR A 370 0.75 11.41 -22.93
N VAL A 371 0.07 10.87 -23.97
CA VAL A 371 -0.30 9.44 -24.02
C VAL A 371 0.93 8.55 -24.13
N THR A 372 1.88 8.90 -25.00
CA THR A 372 3.12 8.11 -25.20
C THR A 372 3.98 8.08 -23.95
N ASP A 373 4.13 9.21 -23.24
CA ASP A 373 4.92 9.30 -22.01
C ASP A 373 4.27 8.52 -20.85
N ALA A 374 2.93 8.49 -20.82
CA ALA A 374 2.18 7.75 -19.79
C ALA A 374 2.12 6.24 -20.07
N GLY A 375 1.98 5.83 -21.32
CA GLY A 375 1.84 4.42 -21.68
C GLY A 375 0.69 3.74 -20.91
N ASP A 376 0.96 2.58 -20.35
CA ASP A 376 -0.01 1.79 -19.56
C ASP A 376 -0.44 2.49 -18.25
N LEU A 377 0.29 3.53 -17.82
CA LEU A 377 -0.04 4.31 -16.64
C LEU A 377 -1.07 5.41 -16.89
N LEU A 378 -1.51 5.60 -18.14
CA LEU A 378 -2.43 6.68 -18.52
C LEU A 378 -3.70 6.74 -17.65
N PRO A 379 -4.41 5.64 -17.37
CA PRO A 379 -5.59 5.68 -16.50
C PRO A 379 -5.27 6.16 -15.07
N ARG A 380 -4.13 5.72 -14.50
CA ARG A 380 -3.67 6.18 -13.19
C ARG A 380 -3.25 7.64 -13.20
N LEU A 381 -2.61 8.09 -14.27
CA LEU A 381 -2.20 9.49 -14.43
C LEU A 381 -3.43 10.41 -14.46
N HIS A 382 -4.50 10.05 -15.17
CA HIS A 382 -5.76 10.79 -15.17
C HIS A 382 -6.35 10.90 -13.76
N LYS A 383 -6.42 9.78 -13.01
CA LYS A 383 -6.88 9.77 -11.61
C LYS A 383 -6.00 10.65 -10.72
N LEU A 384 -4.68 10.58 -10.87
CA LEU A 384 -3.74 11.38 -10.08
C LEU A 384 -3.90 12.89 -10.33
N VAL A 385 -3.93 13.33 -11.59
CA VAL A 385 -4.06 14.77 -11.90
C VAL A 385 -5.42 15.34 -11.53
N ARG A 386 -6.50 14.54 -11.62
CA ARG A 386 -7.82 14.92 -11.09
C ARG A 386 -7.81 15.03 -9.57
N ALA A 387 -7.14 14.11 -8.88
CA ALA A 387 -6.99 14.12 -7.42
C ALA A 387 -6.17 15.31 -6.91
N ASP A 388 -5.18 15.78 -7.66
CA ASP A 388 -4.36 16.95 -7.29
C ASP A 388 -5.14 18.28 -7.32
N CYS A 389 -6.35 18.28 -7.87
CA CYS A 389 -7.23 19.44 -7.86
C CYS A 389 -7.86 19.66 -6.46
N THR A 390 -7.12 20.29 -5.54
CA THR A 390 -7.54 20.54 -4.15
C THR A 390 -8.07 21.97 -3.91
N THR A 391 -8.44 22.71 -4.96
CA THR A 391 -8.91 24.08 -4.81
C THR A 391 -10.28 24.15 -4.14
N ARG A 392 -10.43 25.05 -3.15
CA ARG A 392 -11.74 25.34 -2.50
C ARG A 392 -12.64 26.23 -3.36
N ASN A 393 -12.11 26.82 -4.44
CA ASN A 393 -12.88 27.64 -5.36
C ASN A 393 -13.63 26.73 -6.36
N GLU A 394 -14.93 26.56 -6.15
CA GLU A 394 -15.78 25.71 -6.99
C GLU A 394 -15.73 26.07 -8.49
N ARG A 395 -15.65 27.37 -8.83
CA ARG A 395 -15.57 27.79 -10.24
C ARG A 395 -14.26 27.32 -10.87
N LYS A 396 -13.14 27.44 -10.12
CA LYS A 396 -11.83 26.96 -10.56
C LYS A 396 -11.83 25.43 -10.65
N ALA A 397 -12.40 24.73 -9.68
CA ALA A 397 -12.52 23.27 -9.68
C ALA A 397 -13.29 22.77 -10.91
N ARG A 398 -14.50 23.34 -11.17
CA ARG A 398 -15.32 22.98 -12.34
C ARG A 398 -14.61 23.29 -13.66
N ARG A 399 -13.84 24.39 -13.74
CA ARG A 399 -13.05 24.70 -14.93
C ARG A 399 -11.97 23.64 -15.18
N LEU A 400 -11.24 23.27 -14.15
CA LEU A 400 -10.21 22.22 -14.25
C LEU A 400 -10.81 20.87 -14.64
N GLN A 401 -11.92 20.45 -14.02
CA GLN A 401 -12.60 19.21 -14.40
C GLN A 401 -13.00 19.20 -15.88
N ARG A 402 -13.57 20.28 -16.39
CA ARG A 402 -13.88 20.39 -17.83
C ARG A 402 -12.63 20.28 -18.71
N THR A 403 -11.49 20.82 -18.26
CA THR A 403 -10.23 20.73 -19.02
C THR A 403 -9.72 19.29 -19.05
N TYR A 404 -9.89 18.53 -17.95
CA TYR A 404 -9.58 17.08 -17.94
C TYR A 404 -10.50 16.31 -18.89
N ASP A 405 -11.82 16.57 -18.84
CA ASP A 405 -12.79 15.93 -19.73
C ASP A 405 -12.45 16.21 -21.20
N GLN A 406 -12.13 17.44 -21.55
CA GLN A 406 -11.72 17.83 -22.91
C GLN A 406 -10.43 17.12 -23.37
N LEU A 407 -9.45 16.91 -22.46
CA LEU A 407 -8.26 16.14 -22.78
C LEU A 407 -8.60 14.68 -23.08
N GLU A 408 -9.43 14.05 -22.26
CA GLU A 408 -9.83 12.65 -22.46
C GLU A 408 -10.64 12.47 -23.74
N GLU A 409 -11.57 13.38 -24.03
CA GLU A 409 -12.30 13.42 -25.31
C GLU A 409 -11.33 13.55 -26.50
N ARG A 410 -10.33 14.45 -26.39
CA ARG A 410 -9.34 14.65 -27.44
C ARG A 410 -8.46 13.44 -27.66
N ILE A 411 -8.09 12.71 -26.58
CA ILE A 411 -7.37 11.44 -26.69
C ILE A 411 -8.21 10.43 -27.50
N VAL A 412 -9.50 10.29 -27.21
CA VAL A 412 -10.40 9.39 -27.94
C VAL A 412 -10.51 9.78 -29.41
N GLU A 413 -10.67 11.07 -29.72
CA GLU A 413 -10.74 11.56 -31.11
C GLU A 413 -9.48 11.24 -31.92
N ILE A 414 -8.29 11.41 -31.32
CA ILE A 414 -7.02 11.13 -32.00
C ILE A 414 -6.81 9.62 -32.10
N ALA A 415 -7.13 8.85 -31.05
CA ALA A 415 -7.06 7.39 -31.07
C ALA A 415 -7.97 6.75 -32.12
N ALA A 416 -9.09 7.39 -32.48
CA ALA A 416 -9.95 6.93 -33.57
C ALA A 416 -9.30 7.11 -34.96
N LYS A 417 -8.29 7.96 -35.10
CA LYS A 417 -7.61 8.28 -36.35
C LYS A 417 -6.25 7.59 -36.48
N GLU A 418 -5.61 7.31 -35.35
CA GLU A 418 -4.27 6.73 -35.30
C GLU A 418 -4.06 5.87 -34.04
N ASP A 419 -3.15 4.92 -34.09
CA ASP A 419 -2.81 4.07 -32.95
C ASP A 419 -1.91 4.83 -31.94
N LEU A 420 -2.53 5.54 -31.01
CA LEU A 420 -1.82 6.29 -29.96
C LEU A 420 -1.06 5.37 -28.97
N ALA A 421 -1.51 4.13 -28.79
CA ALA A 421 -0.88 3.19 -27.89
C ALA A 421 0.48 2.69 -28.41
N ARG A 422 0.69 2.81 -29.73
CA ARG A 422 1.90 2.32 -30.40
C ARG A 422 2.48 3.35 -31.35
N VAL A 423 2.74 4.56 -30.85
CA VAL A 423 3.42 5.58 -31.67
C VAL A 423 4.81 5.12 -32.03
N ARG A 424 4.97 4.70 -33.29
CA ARG A 424 6.24 4.27 -33.89
C ARG A 424 6.54 5.17 -35.09
N PRO A 425 7.83 5.32 -35.45
CA PRO A 425 8.20 5.95 -36.72
C PRO A 425 7.52 5.29 -37.91
N ASP A 426 7.22 6.05 -38.93
CA ASP A 426 6.59 5.58 -40.16
C ASP A 426 7.55 4.72 -41.02
N LEU A 427 8.84 4.70 -40.69
CA LEU A 427 9.87 3.84 -41.28
C LEU A 427 10.55 3.01 -40.17
N ASP A 428 10.79 1.74 -40.44
CA ASP A 428 11.53 0.88 -39.51
C ASP A 428 13.05 0.99 -39.64
N GLY A 429 13.80 0.29 -38.76
CA GLY A 429 15.27 0.36 -38.76
C GLY A 429 15.91 -0.19 -40.03
N ASN A 430 15.30 -1.19 -40.69
CA ASN A 430 15.81 -1.76 -41.93
C ASN A 430 15.60 -0.80 -43.11
N GLU A 431 14.43 -0.20 -43.17
CA GLU A 431 14.10 0.85 -44.17
C GLU A 431 15.04 2.07 -44.00
N ILE A 432 15.32 2.51 -42.76
CA ILE A 432 16.25 3.59 -42.48
C ILE A 432 17.67 3.24 -43.01
N MET A 433 18.16 2.02 -42.77
CA MET A 433 19.44 1.56 -43.24
C MET A 433 19.52 1.52 -44.76
N GLU A 434 18.46 1.05 -45.42
CA GLU A 434 18.38 1.02 -46.91
C GLU A 434 18.35 2.43 -47.52
N ILE A 435 17.52 3.33 -46.94
CA ILE A 435 17.35 4.69 -47.47
C ILE A 435 18.58 5.57 -47.34
N LEU A 436 19.34 5.38 -46.25
CA LEU A 436 20.51 6.19 -45.92
C LEU A 436 21.85 5.47 -46.19
N ASP A 437 21.83 4.25 -46.73
CA ASP A 437 23.02 3.38 -46.97
C ASP A 437 23.85 3.23 -45.70
N LEU A 438 23.21 2.87 -44.58
CA LEU A 438 23.81 2.72 -43.25
C LEU A 438 23.96 1.25 -42.86
N LYS A 439 25.03 0.96 -42.10
CA LYS A 439 25.15 -0.31 -41.36
C LYS A 439 24.46 -0.21 -40.00
N PRO A 440 24.04 -1.34 -39.35
CA PRO A 440 23.55 -1.33 -38.01
C PRO A 440 24.47 -0.57 -37.05
N GLY A 441 23.96 0.46 -36.37
CA GLY A 441 24.77 1.29 -35.49
C GLY A 441 24.03 2.45 -34.85
N PRO A 442 24.73 3.30 -34.07
CA PRO A 442 24.11 4.44 -33.35
C PRO A 442 23.40 5.44 -34.27
N GLU A 443 23.86 5.58 -35.54
CA GLU A 443 23.29 6.49 -36.52
C GLU A 443 21.85 6.10 -36.92
N VAL A 444 21.59 4.79 -37.04
CA VAL A 444 20.22 4.27 -37.26
C VAL A 444 19.31 4.62 -36.08
N GLY A 445 19.84 4.50 -34.85
CA GLY A 445 19.12 4.89 -33.64
C GLY A 445 18.77 6.40 -33.60
N GLN A 446 19.71 7.24 -34.07
CA GLN A 446 19.46 8.70 -34.14
C GLN A 446 18.40 9.04 -35.20
N ALA A 447 18.48 8.40 -36.37
CA ALA A 447 17.49 8.55 -37.44
C ALA A 447 16.09 8.07 -37.02
N TRP A 448 16.04 6.92 -36.30
CA TRP A 448 14.82 6.40 -35.75
C TRP A 448 14.21 7.35 -34.70
N SER A 449 15.04 7.93 -33.83
CA SER A 449 14.62 8.91 -32.83
C SER A 449 14.07 10.18 -33.47
N TYR A 450 14.72 10.69 -34.53
CA TYR A 450 14.22 11.83 -35.32
C TYR A 450 12.85 11.55 -35.92
N LEU A 451 12.66 10.39 -36.55
CA LEU A 451 11.36 10.02 -37.13
C LEU A 451 10.29 9.82 -36.06
N LYS A 452 10.65 9.35 -34.86
CA LYS A 452 9.72 9.26 -33.73
C LYS A 452 9.27 10.63 -33.27
N GLU A 453 10.20 11.59 -33.11
CA GLU A 453 9.85 12.97 -32.78
C GLU A 453 8.96 13.60 -33.85
N LEU A 454 9.26 13.36 -35.11
CA LEU A 454 8.45 13.83 -36.23
C LEU A 454 7.03 13.26 -36.19
N ARG A 455 6.90 11.96 -35.89
CA ARG A 455 5.61 11.27 -35.71
C ARG A 455 4.79 11.85 -34.55
N LEU A 456 5.44 12.21 -33.45
CA LEU A 456 4.79 12.87 -32.31
C LEU A 456 4.28 14.27 -32.67
N GLU A 457 5.05 15.02 -33.45
CA GLU A 457 4.70 16.39 -33.86
C GLU A 457 3.61 16.42 -34.95
N GLU A 458 3.81 15.72 -36.04
CA GLU A 458 2.97 15.85 -37.23
C GLU A 458 1.89 14.76 -37.37
N GLY A 459 2.01 13.69 -36.58
CA GLY A 459 1.15 12.50 -36.71
C GLY A 459 1.62 11.53 -37.79
N PRO A 460 0.75 10.62 -38.27
CA PRO A 460 1.06 9.70 -39.33
C PRO A 460 1.44 10.41 -40.63
N LEU A 461 2.57 10.03 -41.22
CA LEU A 461 3.04 10.54 -42.50
C LEU A 461 2.93 9.47 -43.58
N GLU A 462 2.60 9.91 -44.80
CA GLU A 462 2.77 9.05 -45.94
C GLU A 462 4.24 8.68 -46.12
N ARG A 463 4.51 7.42 -46.53
CA ARG A 463 5.85 6.84 -46.59
C ARG A 463 6.85 7.71 -47.37
N GLU A 464 6.42 8.27 -48.49
CA GLU A 464 7.27 9.13 -49.35
C GLU A 464 7.63 10.45 -48.65
N VAL A 465 6.75 11.00 -47.86
CA VAL A 465 6.97 12.23 -47.08
C VAL A 465 7.97 11.94 -45.96
N ALA A 466 7.82 10.80 -45.26
CA ALA A 466 8.74 10.38 -44.21
C ALA A 466 10.17 10.17 -44.76
N ILE A 467 10.30 9.57 -45.94
CA ILE A 467 11.60 9.39 -46.61
C ILE A 467 12.25 10.74 -46.99
N ALA A 468 11.44 11.67 -47.53
CA ALA A 468 11.94 12.97 -47.89
C ALA A 468 12.48 13.74 -46.67
N LYS A 469 11.72 13.79 -45.60
CA LYS A 469 12.11 14.44 -44.34
C LYS A 469 13.32 13.77 -43.69
N LEU A 470 13.42 12.45 -43.74
CA LEU A 470 14.56 11.71 -43.23
C LEU A 470 15.86 12.07 -43.98
N ARG A 471 15.80 12.16 -45.31
CA ARG A 471 16.96 12.56 -46.16
C ARG A 471 17.34 14.02 -45.93
N GLU A 472 16.39 14.91 -45.83
CA GLU A 472 16.62 16.34 -45.54
C GLU A 472 17.35 16.49 -44.19
N TRP A 473 16.81 15.88 -43.15
CA TRP A 473 17.41 15.89 -41.81
C TRP A 473 18.82 15.29 -41.83
N TRP A 474 19.03 14.16 -42.55
CA TRP A 474 20.33 13.51 -42.63
C TRP A 474 21.36 14.39 -43.33
N ASN A 475 21.01 15.07 -44.40
CA ASN A 475 21.90 15.95 -45.16
C ASN A 475 22.21 17.28 -44.46
N SER A 476 21.43 17.65 -43.43
CA SER A 476 21.62 18.88 -42.65
C SER A 476 22.55 18.72 -41.43
N ARG A 477 23.12 17.55 -41.20
CA ARG A 477 23.98 17.21 -40.06
C ARG A 477 25.42 17.58 -40.18
#